data_bca023b0a8f671509e0b704e50ede6e1
#
_entry.id   bca023b0a8f671509e0b704e50ede6e1
#
_cell.length_a   1.000
_cell.length_b   1.000
_cell.length_c   1.000
_cell.angle_alpha   90.00
_cell.angle_beta   90.00
_cell.angle_gamma   90.00
#
_symmetry.space_group_name_H-M   'P 1'
#
loop_
_entity.id
_entity.type
_entity.pdbx_description
1 polymer ?
#
loop_
_entity_poly.entity_id
_entity_poly.type
_entity_poly.pdbx_seq_one_letter_code
_entity_poly.pdbx_strand_id
1 'polypeptide(L)'
;MAAARRPPAQAPLISAAMSGRGDAAASEKRAEAPLERIDPLIPLENAWLERTETKLRARETPWEGYQRAGLVSNEELEMLRAAVRAGRTGNLDDVVQRGAEYARLYVQLLSKLGHADTIQQVLLLAGDLVRAAPKQLDVFADASESAGDVPAPFPPLLKLLANEDAYISLKSAQIATVLLRAQDAQPRSVLVQLLQYIAERLSRESADYAEGNGTPIALTLLGELLCIANGRACVWEASGTANGQDAPATDAPNLVPVLVATLRTEGRTGDAEKQLLQYLALFCLWTLTFLREAGAAIDQRFGVAAPLVHVGRTAIKHKVTRMVVAIFRNMLVAARDENATRLLGAKALSFCESVQDRKIADKDLDDDLAVVIDVLSKRLELMTSYDQYVSELHSGRLSADNPVHSSDEFFKDNAERLLDNQARDLAQLVALLRPSAHSDPTTLALACADLGRFLHVFDGGRRRLDKLGAKASILELVDYPDPSVKHHALQTLARLVSTSWR
;
A
#
# COMPACT_ATOMS: atom_id res chain seq x y z
N MET A 1 -43.43 -13.33 17.71
CA MET A 1 -42.14 -13.75 18.24
C MET A 1 -41.13 -13.63 17.07
N ALA A 2 -40.39 -12.53 17.01
CA ALA A 2 -39.41 -12.29 15.95
C ALA A 2 -38.10 -12.95 16.38
N ALA A 3 -37.63 -13.93 15.59
CA ALA A 3 -36.35 -14.57 15.78
C ALA A 3 -35.25 -13.56 15.44
N ALA A 4 -34.50 -13.11 16.45
CA ALA A 4 -33.30 -12.29 16.28
C ALA A 4 -32.28 -13.07 15.44
N ARG A 5 -32.02 -12.60 14.21
CA ARG A 5 -30.91 -13.08 13.39
C ARG A 5 -29.62 -12.73 14.12
N ARG A 6 -28.83 -13.74 14.47
CA ARG A 6 -27.45 -13.59 14.93
C ARG A 6 -26.66 -12.81 13.86
N PRO A 7 -25.81 -11.84 14.24
CA PRO A 7 -24.91 -11.23 13.28
C PRO A 7 -23.98 -12.30 12.71
N PRO A 8 -23.59 -12.23 11.42
CA PRO A 8 -22.66 -13.18 10.83
C PRO A 8 -21.36 -13.20 11.62
N ALA A 9 -20.86 -14.39 11.88
CA ALA A 9 -19.61 -14.63 12.60
C ALA A 9 -18.49 -13.82 11.96
N GLN A 10 -17.83 -12.97 12.76
CA GLN A 10 -16.72 -12.16 12.33
C GLN A 10 -15.60 -13.07 11.84
N ALA A 11 -15.14 -12.78 10.64
CA ALA A 11 -14.34 -13.60 9.77
C ALA A 11 -12.94 -13.96 10.27
N PRO A 12 -12.49 -15.18 10.04
CA PRO A 12 -11.08 -15.57 10.11
C PRO A 12 -10.25 -15.15 8.88
N LEU A 13 -10.73 -14.20 8.05
CA LEU A 13 -10.16 -13.93 6.72
C LEU A 13 -8.89 -13.05 6.71
N ILE A 14 -8.69 -12.22 7.73
CA ILE A 14 -7.42 -11.49 7.88
C ILE A 14 -6.30 -12.47 8.29
N SER A 15 -6.62 -13.44 9.13
CA SER A 15 -5.71 -14.52 9.53
C SER A 15 -5.27 -15.40 8.36
N ALA A 16 -6.13 -15.68 7.37
CA ALA A 16 -5.77 -16.53 6.24
C ALA A 16 -4.84 -15.86 5.22
N ALA A 17 -5.03 -14.58 4.93
CA ALA A 17 -4.09 -13.80 4.09
C ALA A 17 -2.74 -13.58 4.79
N MET A 18 -2.72 -13.63 6.12
CA MET A 18 -1.54 -13.40 6.96
C MET A 18 -0.99 -14.69 7.62
N SER A 19 -1.76 -15.78 7.77
CA SER A 19 -1.38 -17.05 8.43
C SER A 19 -0.46 -17.96 7.61
N GLY A 20 0.01 -17.53 6.44
CA GLY A 20 1.14 -18.17 5.76
C GLY A 20 2.49 -17.96 6.49
N ARG A 21 2.52 -17.47 7.72
CA ARG A 21 3.71 -17.05 8.47
C ARG A 21 4.08 -18.06 9.55
N GLY A 22 4.85 -19.07 9.14
CA GLY A 22 5.67 -19.83 10.08
C GLY A 22 7.11 -19.29 10.01
N ASP A 23 7.76 -19.14 11.16
CA ASP A 23 9.14 -18.75 11.43
C ASP A 23 9.65 -17.41 10.86
N ALA A 24 10.25 -16.57 11.71
CA ALA A 24 10.74 -15.24 11.38
C ALA A 24 11.73 -15.21 10.19
N ALA A 25 12.58 -16.23 10.04
CA ALA A 25 13.51 -16.35 8.91
C ALA A 25 12.84 -16.79 7.59
N ALA A 26 11.69 -17.51 7.65
CA ALA A 26 10.85 -17.82 6.50
C ALA A 26 9.99 -16.62 6.10
N SER A 27 9.71 -15.71 7.05
CA SER A 27 8.97 -14.46 6.85
C SER A 27 9.77 -13.44 6.03
N GLU A 28 11.07 -13.30 6.24
CA GLU A 28 11.93 -12.42 5.42
C GLU A 28 12.01 -12.90 3.96
N LYS A 29 12.19 -14.20 3.73
CA LYS A 29 12.23 -14.76 2.35
C LYS A 29 10.88 -14.72 1.63
N ARG A 30 9.75 -14.76 2.36
CA ARG A 30 8.40 -14.62 1.77
C ARG A 30 8.03 -13.17 1.46
N ALA A 31 8.62 -12.19 2.14
CA ALA A 31 8.43 -10.77 1.83
C ALA A 31 9.12 -10.35 0.52
N GLU A 32 10.01 -11.19 -0.05
CA GLU A 32 10.73 -10.91 -1.30
C GLU A 32 9.95 -11.27 -2.56
N ALA A 33 8.95 -12.17 -2.48
CA ALA A 33 8.11 -12.49 -3.64
C ALA A 33 6.87 -11.58 -3.66
N PRO A 34 6.61 -10.85 -4.76
CA PRO A 34 5.38 -10.08 -4.88
C PRO A 34 4.19 -11.02 -4.79
N LEU A 35 3.24 -10.72 -3.88
CA LEU A 35 2.00 -11.48 -3.78
C LEU A 35 1.21 -11.29 -5.08
N GLU A 36 1.10 -12.33 -5.89
CA GLU A 36 0.38 -12.26 -7.17
C GLU A 36 -1.10 -11.96 -6.94
N ARG A 37 -1.70 -12.56 -5.92
CA ARG A 37 -3.12 -12.38 -5.59
C ARG A 37 -3.32 -12.28 -4.07
N ILE A 38 -4.16 -11.35 -3.65
CA ILE A 38 -4.60 -11.15 -2.26
C ILE A 38 -6.09 -11.48 -2.20
N ASP A 39 -6.52 -12.25 -1.20
CA ASP A 39 -7.95 -12.50 -1.02
C ASP A 39 -8.66 -11.21 -0.56
N PRO A 40 -9.86 -10.92 -1.09
CA PRO A 40 -10.60 -9.73 -0.72
C PRO A 40 -11.04 -9.82 0.74
N LEU A 41 -10.79 -8.75 1.50
CA LEU A 41 -11.25 -8.64 2.89
C LEU A 41 -12.65 -8.02 3.01
N ILE A 42 -13.10 -7.39 1.94
CA ILE A 42 -14.32 -6.59 1.92
C ILE A 42 -15.25 -7.19 0.87
N PRO A 43 -16.44 -7.65 1.25
CA PRO A 43 -17.43 -8.11 0.29
C PRO A 43 -17.82 -6.98 -0.67
N LEU A 44 -18.00 -7.31 -1.96
CA LEU A 44 -18.55 -6.40 -2.97
C LEU A 44 -20.06 -6.11 -2.75
N GLU A 45 -20.57 -6.47 -1.59
CA GLU A 45 -21.96 -6.25 -1.20
C GLU A 45 -22.16 -4.83 -0.69
N ASN A 46 -23.23 -4.19 -1.14
CA ASN A 46 -23.60 -2.85 -0.72
C ASN A 46 -25.12 -2.79 -0.51
N ALA A 47 -25.53 -2.23 0.61
CA ALA A 47 -26.95 -2.17 1.00
C ALA A 47 -27.85 -1.43 -0.03
N TRP A 48 -27.30 -0.47 -0.77
CA TRP A 48 -28.04 0.20 -1.83
C TRP A 48 -28.27 -0.73 -3.04
N LEU A 49 -27.23 -1.46 -3.46
CA LEU A 49 -27.34 -2.48 -4.52
C LEU A 49 -28.35 -3.56 -4.14
N GLU A 50 -28.27 -4.11 -2.92
CA GLU A 50 -29.19 -5.14 -2.42
C GLU A 50 -30.65 -4.67 -2.42
N ARG A 51 -30.91 -3.46 -1.93
CA ARG A 51 -32.26 -2.86 -1.95
C ARG A 51 -32.78 -2.66 -3.38
N THR A 52 -31.91 -2.24 -4.29
CA THR A 52 -32.25 -2.07 -5.71
C THR A 52 -32.51 -3.40 -6.37
N GLU A 53 -31.68 -4.41 -6.15
CA GLU A 53 -31.88 -5.78 -6.64
C GLU A 53 -33.18 -6.39 -6.13
N THR A 54 -33.54 -6.15 -4.87
CA THR A 54 -34.84 -6.59 -4.30
C THR A 54 -36.02 -5.99 -5.05
N LYS A 55 -35.96 -4.70 -5.36
CA LYS A 55 -37.01 -4.03 -6.17
C LYS A 55 -37.09 -4.59 -7.60
N LEU A 56 -35.90 -4.82 -8.22
CA LEU A 56 -35.83 -5.37 -9.58
C LEU A 56 -36.38 -6.81 -9.65
N ARG A 57 -36.13 -7.65 -8.63
CA ARG A 57 -36.70 -9.03 -8.55
C ARG A 57 -38.22 -9.04 -8.50
N ALA A 58 -38.83 -8.03 -7.89
CA ALA A 58 -40.28 -7.91 -7.80
C ALA A 58 -40.93 -7.46 -9.11
N ARG A 59 -40.14 -6.85 -10.03
CA ARG A 59 -40.64 -6.31 -11.30
C ARG A 59 -40.78 -7.43 -12.33
N GLU A 60 -41.86 -7.36 -13.13
CA GLU A 60 -42.05 -8.25 -14.27
C GLU A 60 -41.47 -7.59 -15.53
N THR A 61 -40.62 -8.33 -16.24
CA THR A 61 -40.04 -7.91 -17.52
C THR A 61 -40.81 -8.60 -18.64
N PRO A 62 -41.32 -7.86 -19.66
CA PRO A 62 -42.15 -8.42 -20.73
C PRO A 62 -41.31 -9.14 -21.79
N TRP A 63 -40.65 -10.24 -21.42
CA TRP A 63 -39.74 -11.01 -22.30
C TRP A 63 -40.43 -11.53 -23.58
N GLU A 64 -41.76 -11.79 -23.52
CA GLU A 64 -42.56 -12.21 -24.67
C GLU A 64 -42.63 -11.09 -25.76
N GLY A 65 -42.50 -9.83 -25.34
CA GLY A 65 -42.42 -8.69 -26.26
C GLY A 65 -41.13 -8.74 -27.08
N TYR A 66 -40.02 -9.05 -26.42
CA TYR A 66 -38.70 -9.16 -27.06
C TYR A 66 -38.63 -10.39 -27.95
N GLN A 67 -39.26 -11.49 -27.58
CA GLN A 67 -39.36 -12.70 -28.40
C GLN A 67 -40.18 -12.43 -29.67
N ARG A 68 -41.32 -11.75 -29.56
CA ARG A 68 -42.09 -11.35 -30.75
C ARG A 68 -41.37 -10.38 -31.67
N ALA A 69 -40.48 -9.55 -31.14
CA ALA A 69 -39.61 -8.67 -31.89
C ALA A 69 -38.37 -9.38 -32.50
N GLY A 70 -38.21 -10.69 -32.26
CA GLY A 70 -37.09 -11.47 -32.81
C GLY A 70 -35.76 -11.21 -32.11
N LEU A 71 -35.76 -10.52 -31.00
CA LEU A 71 -34.53 -10.22 -30.21
C LEU A 71 -34.14 -11.37 -29.27
N VAL A 72 -35.10 -12.20 -28.91
CA VAL A 72 -34.97 -13.35 -28.02
C VAL A 72 -35.62 -14.56 -28.70
N SER A 73 -34.93 -15.70 -28.76
CA SER A 73 -35.48 -16.94 -29.29
C SER A 73 -36.45 -17.61 -28.29
N ASN A 74 -37.18 -18.65 -28.73
CA ASN A 74 -38.03 -19.43 -27.84
C ASN A 74 -37.24 -20.12 -26.72
N GLU A 75 -36.07 -20.66 -27.02
CA GLU A 75 -35.20 -21.33 -26.06
C GLU A 75 -34.63 -20.31 -25.06
N GLU A 76 -34.15 -19.15 -25.53
CA GLU A 76 -33.66 -18.06 -24.69
C GLU A 76 -34.76 -17.52 -23.75
N LEU A 77 -36.02 -17.43 -24.23
CA LEU A 77 -37.16 -17.04 -23.43
C LEU A 77 -37.41 -18.02 -22.25
N GLU A 78 -37.37 -19.31 -22.53
CA GLU A 78 -37.55 -20.34 -21.47
C GLU A 78 -36.38 -20.30 -20.46
N MET A 79 -35.16 -20.11 -20.93
CA MET A 79 -33.99 -19.91 -20.05
C MET A 79 -34.13 -18.66 -19.17
N LEU A 80 -34.57 -17.53 -19.70
CA LEU A 80 -34.81 -16.30 -18.94
C LEU A 80 -35.90 -16.48 -17.87
N ARG A 81 -37.00 -17.16 -18.22
CA ARG A 81 -38.07 -17.47 -17.29
C ARG A 81 -37.61 -18.40 -16.15
N ALA A 82 -36.77 -19.38 -16.48
CA ALA A 82 -36.14 -20.25 -15.49
C ALA A 82 -35.22 -19.51 -14.55
N ALA A 83 -34.34 -18.65 -15.09
CA ALA A 83 -33.38 -17.82 -14.31
C ALA A 83 -34.11 -16.83 -13.39
N VAL A 84 -35.18 -16.15 -13.88
CA VAL A 84 -35.98 -15.24 -13.06
C VAL A 84 -36.65 -15.99 -11.90
N ARG A 85 -37.21 -17.20 -12.15
CA ARG A 85 -37.77 -18.04 -11.09
C ARG A 85 -36.70 -18.45 -10.08
N ALA A 86 -35.54 -18.94 -10.54
CA ALA A 86 -34.43 -19.35 -9.72
C ALA A 86 -33.96 -18.19 -8.81
N GLY A 87 -33.81 -16.98 -9.36
CA GLY A 87 -33.43 -15.78 -8.60
C GLY A 87 -34.48 -15.34 -7.57
N ARG A 88 -35.78 -15.60 -7.81
CA ARG A 88 -36.85 -15.29 -6.85
C ARG A 88 -36.94 -16.34 -5.73
N THR A 89 -36.66 -17.60 -6.03
CA THR A 89 -36.70 -18.71 -5.06
C THR A 89 -35.40 -18.87 -4.30
N GLY A 90 -34.31 -18.32 -4.82
CA GLY A 90 -32.95 -18.48 -4.28
C GLY A 90 -32.30 -19.83 -4.63
N ASN A 91 -32.94 -20.65 -5.46
CA ASN A 91 -32.37 -21.93 -5.93
C ASN A 91 -31.80 -21.73 -7.34
N LEU A 92 -30.48 -21.58 -7.43
CA LEU A 92 -29.73 -21.35 -8.67
C LEU A 92 -29.01 -22.59 -9.21
N ASP A 93 -29.24 -23.76 -8.65
CA ASP A 93 -28.49 -24.98 -8.98
C ASP A 93 -28.53 -25.30 -10.49
N ASP A 94 -29.71 -25.26 -11.11
CA ASP A 94 -29.88 -25.52 -12.56
C ASP A 94 -29.20 -24.45 -13.42
N VAL A 95 -29.22 -23.17 -12.95
CA VAL A 95 -28.55 -22.05 -13.65
C VAL A 95 -27.04 -22.21 -13.57
N VAL A 96 -26.51 -22.61 -12.42
CA VAL A 96 -25.07 -22.88 -12.24
C VAL A 96 -24.63 -24.08 -13.05
N GLN A 97 -25.41 -25.15 -13.09
CA GLN A 97 -25.11 -26.36 -13.85
C GLN A 97 -24.98 -26.09 -15.37
N ARG A 98 -25.80 -25.14 -15.89
CA ARG A 98 -25.77 -24.67 -17.27
C ARG A 98 -25.08 -23.31 -17.41
N GLY A 99 -24.11 -23.00 -16.55
CA GLY A 99 -23.49 -21.68 -16.41
C GLY A 99 -22.97 -21.09 -17.71
N ALA A 100 -22.31 -21.89 -18.59
CA ALA A 100 -21.78 -21.42 -19.87
C ALA A 100 -22.88 -20.94 -20.84
N GLU A 101 -24.04 -21.64 -20.86
CA GLU A 101 -25.17 -21.25 -21.70
C GLU A 101 -25.80 -19.94 -21.22
N TYR A 102 -26.00 -19.81 -19.89
CA TYR A 102 -26.53 -18.60 -19.30
C TYR A 102 -25.56 -17.42 -19.41
N ALA A 103 -24.25 -17.62 -19.21
CA ALA A 103 -23.23 -16.58 -19.39
C ALA A 103 -23.26 -16.04 -20.83
N ARG A 104 -23.30 -16.92 -21.83
CA ARG A 104 -23.42 -16.53 -23.23
C ARG A 104 -24.71 -15.77 -23.52
N LEU A 105 -25.84 -16.25 -23.04
CA LEU A 105 -27.12 -15.58 -23.16
C LEU A 105 -27.07 -14.15 -22.60
N TYR A 106 -26.60 -13.99 -21.36
CA TYR A 106 -26.59 -12.69 -20.68
C TYR A 106 -25.69 -11.69 -21.41
N VAL A 107 -24.48 -12.11 -21.79
CA VAL A 107 -23.52 -11.23 -22.48
C VAL A 107 -24.03 -10.82 -23.86
N GLN A 108 -24.67 -11.72 -24.60
CA GLN A 108 -25.32 -11.41 -25.87
C GLN A 108 -26.49 -10.43 -25.73
N LEU A 109 -27.33 -10.63 -24.71
CA LEU A 109 -28.43 -9.72 -24.44
C LEU A 109 -27.96 -8.32 -24.06
N LEU A 110 -26.90 -8.19 -23.23
CA LEU A 110 -26.29 -6.90 -22.89
C LEU A 110 -25.75 -6.18 -24.12
N SER A 111 -25.32 -6.91 -25.16
CA SER A 111 -24.86 -6.33 -26.42
C SER A 111 -26.01 -5.82 -27.32
N LYS A 112 -27.18 -6.46 -27.26
CA LYS A 112 -28.32 -6.23 -28.18
C LYS A 112 -29.39 -5.30 -27.60
N LEU A 113 -29.58 -5.30 -26.27
CA LEU A 113 -30.68 -4.60 -25.61
C LEU A 113 -30.34 -3.12 -25.36
N GLY A 114 -31.30 -2.22 -25.60
CA GLY A 114 -31.14 -0.77 -25.39
C GLY A 114 -32.01 -0.20 -24.26
N HIS A 115 -33.02 -0.92 -23.76
CA HIS A 115 -33.90 -0.42 -22.72
C HIS A 115 -33.34 -0.64 -21.33
N ALA A 116 -33.25 0.41 -20.52
CA ALA A 116 -32.67 0.39 -19.19
C ALA A 116 -33.26 -0.71 -18.30
N ASP A 117 -34.59 -0.83 -18.30
CA ASP A 117 -35.31 -1.82 -17.51
C ASP A 117 -34.89 -3.26 -17.77
N THR A 118 -34.63 -3.57 -19.03
CA THR A 118 -34.25 -4.92 -19.47
C THR A 118 -32.77 -5.17 -19.19
N ILE A 119 -31.94 -4.16 -19.41
CA ILE A 119 -30.50 -4.23 -19.08
C ILE A 119 -30.32 -4.46 -17.57
N GLN A 120 -31.06 -3.71 -16.71
CA GLN A 120 -31.06 -3.93 -15.27
C GLN A 120 -31.38 -5.38 -14.89
N GLN A 121 -32.40 -5.95 -15.53
CA GLN A 121 -32.82 -7.35 -15.27
C GLN A 121 -31.75 -8.35 -15.71
N VAL A 122 -31.12 -8.16 -16.88
CA VAL A 122 -30.04 -9.07 -17.35
C VAL A 122 -28.82 -8.95 -16.44
N LEU A 123 -28.44 -7.74 -16.01
CA LEU A 123 -27.33 -7.53 -15.07
C LEU A 123 -27.61 -8.17 -13.69
N LEU A 124 -28.88 -8.13 -13.23
CA LEU A 124 -29.28 -8.82 -12.01
C LEU A 124 -29.04 -10.31 -12.13
N LEU A 125 -29.53 -10.94 -13.22
CA LEU A 125 -29.39 -12.38 -13.45
C LEU A 125 -27.91 -12.80 -13.65
N ALA A 126 -27.12 -11.99 -14.37
CA ALA A 126 -25.68 -12.21 -14.53
C ALA A 126 -24.96 -12.11 -13.17
N GLY A 127 -25.33 -11.13 -12.35
CA GLY A 127 -24.79 -11.00 -10.99
C GLY A 127 -25.15 -12.15 -10.07
N ASP A 128 -26.35 -12.72 -10.24
CA ASP A 128 -26.77 -13.94 -9.51
C ASP A 128 -25.91 -15.14 -9.87
N LEU A 129 -25.64 -15.35 -11.17
CA LEU A 129 -24.77 -16.44 -11.63
C LEU A 129 -23.34 -16.27 -11.11
N VAL A 130 -22.75 -15.05 -11.22
CA VAL A 130 -21.40 -14.74 -10.70
C VAL A 130 -21.32 -15.03 -9.19
N ARG A 131 -22.36 -14.70 -8.43
CA ARG A 131 -22.41 -14.87 -6.97
C ARG A 131 -22.61 -16.34 -6.56
N ALA A 132 -23.41 -17.09 -7.34
CA ALA A 132 -23.69 -18.49 -7.07
C ALA A 132 -22.53 -19.42 -7.46
N ALA A 133 -21.74 -19.06 -8.48
CA ALA A 133 -20.67 -19.90 -9.01
C ALA A 133 -19.29 -19.20 -8.99
N PRO A 134 -18.76 -18.77 -7.83
CA PRO A 134 -17.50 -17.98 -7.78
C PRO A 134 -16.26 -18.76 -8.23
N LYS A 135 -16.35 -20.09 -8.32
CA LYS A 135 -15.25 -20.96 -8.78
C LYS A 135 -15.34 -21.34 -10.27
N GLN A 136 -16.38 -20.91 -10.97
CA GLN A 136 -16.68 -21.25 -12.38
C GLN A 136 -16.88 -20.00 -13.22
N LEU A 137 -16.12 -18.93 -12.93
CA LEU A 137 -16.25 -17.66 -13.65
C LEU A 137 -15.63 -17.69 -15.05
N ASP A 138 -14.83 -18.70 -15.36
CA ASP A 138 -14.30 -19.05 -16.67
C ASP A 138 -15.40 -19.29 -17.69
N VAL A 139 -16.60 -19.72 -17.29
CA VAL A 139 -17.77 -19.87 -18.18
C VAL A 139 -18.14 -18.59 -18.96
N PHE A 140 -17.69 -17.41 -18.49
CA PHE A 140 -17.90 -16.16 -19.19
C PHE A 140 -16.84 -15.88 -20.29
N ALA A 141 -15.69 -16.56 -20.29
CA ALA A 141 -14.59 -16.27 -21.20
C ALA A 141 -14.99 -16.40 -22.68
N ASP A 142 -15.81 -17.40 -23.02
CA ASP A 142 -16.26 -17.68 -24.38
C ASP A 142 -17.67 -17.10 -24.68
N ALA A 143 -18.15 -16.18 -23.86
CA ALA A 143 -19.54 -15.73 -23.92
C ALA A 143 -19.83 -14.69 -25.02
N SER A 144 -18.81 -14.04 -25.60
CA SER A 144 -18.96 -13.07 -26.71
C SER A 144 -17.69 -13.00 -27.56
N GLU A 145 -17.74 -12.22 -28.65
CA GLU A 145 -16.58 -11.89 -29.45
C GLU A 145 -15.78 -10.76 -28.78
N SER A 146 -14.46 -10.76 -29.00
CA SER A 146 -13.57 -9.66 -28.58
C SER A 146 -13.82 -8.42 -29.45
N ALA A 147 -13.62 -7.23 -28.88
CA ALA A 147 -13.71 -5.97 -29.61
C ALA A 147 -12.36 -5.24 -29.55
N GLY A 148 -11.59 -5.30 -30.62
CA GLY A 148 -10.22 -4.77 -30.63
C GLY A 148 -9.35 -5.44 -29.57
N ASP A 149 -8.71 -4.62 -28.73
CA ASP A 149 -7.85 -5.09 -27.65
C ASP A 149 -8.63 -5.52 -26.38
N VAL A 150 -9.97 -5.44 -26.41
CA VAL A 150 -10.83 -5.84 -25.29
C VAL A 150 -11.36 -7.25 -25.55
N PRO A 151 -10.92 -8.27 -24.79
CA PRO A 151 -11.38 -9.64 -24.94
C PRO A 151 -12.78 -9.85 -24.39
N ALA A 152 -13.41 -10.97 -24.78
CA ALA A 152 -14.63 -11.44 -24.13
C ALA A 152 -14.40 -11.70 -22.64
N PRO A 153 -15.37 -11.48 -21.76
CA PRO A 153 -16.75 -10.99 -21.98
C PRO A 153 -16.91 -9.46 -21.79
N PHE A 154 -15.83 -8.70 -21.75
CA PHE A 154 -15.80 -7.32 -21.27
C PHE A 154 -16.48 -6.27 -22.17
N PRO A 155 -16.47 -6.37 -23.53
CA PRO A 155 -16.96 -5.26 -24.37
C PRO A 155 -18.35 -4.75 -24.00
N PRO A 156 -19.41 -5.57 -23.84
CA PRO A 156 -20.72 -5.09 -23.46
C PRO A 156 -20.77 -4.50 -22.05
N LEU A 157 -20.00 -5.05 -21.10
CA LEU A 157 -19.95 -4.56 -19.71
C LEU A 157 -19.28 -3.18 -19.65
N LEU A 158 -18.14 -3.01 -20.36
CA LEU A 158 -17.42 -1.73 -20.39
C LEU A 158 -18.23 -0.63 -21.07
N LYS A 159 -18.98 -0.94 -22.13
CA LYS A 159 -19.90 0.00 -22.77
C LYS A 159 -20.96 0.54 -21.80
N LEU A 160 -21.42 -0.29 -20.87
CA LEU A 160 -22.45 0.10 -19.88
C LEU A 160 -21.89 0.94 -18.73
N LEU A 161 -20.59 1.10 -18.57
CA LEU A 161 -19.99 1.97 -17.56
C LEU A 161 -20.40 3.44 -17.73
N ALA A 162 -20.60 3.88 -18.96
CA ALA A 162 -21.04 5.24 -19.30
C ALA A 162 -22.57 5.44 -19.22
N ASN A 163 -23.33 4.43 -18.80
CA ASN A 163 -24.79 4.52 -18.71
C ASN A 163 -25.22 5.51 -17.61
N GLU A 164 -26.26 6.32 -17.89
CA GLU A 164 -26.79 7.29 -16.94
C GLU A 164 -27.47 6.63 -15.73
N ASP A 165 -28.01 5.43 -15.89
CA ASP A 165 -28.61 4.67 -14.80
C ASP A 165 -27.52 4.15 -13.85
N ALA A 166 -27.62 4.58 -12.59
CA ALA A 166 -26.64 4.26 -11.56
C ALA A 166 -26.48 2.75 -11.30
N TYR A 167 -27.60 1.99 -11.33
CA TYR A 167 -27.53 0.54 -11.12
C TYR A 167 -26.83 -0.15 -12.28
N ILE A 168 -27.15 0.23 -13.53
CA ILE A 168 -26.54 -0.34 -14.73
C ILE A 168 -25.03 -0.13 -14.70
N SER A 169 -24.57 1.10 -14.49
CA SER A 169 -23.14 1.40 -14.52
C SER A 169 -22.37 0.76 -13.36
N LEU A 170 -22.90 0.81 -12.13
CA LEU A 170 -22.24 0.20 -10.96
C LEU A 170 -22.26 -1.32 -11.02
N LYS A 171 -23.37 -1.94 -11.44
CA LYS A 171 -23.47 -3.41 -11.53
C LYS A 171 -22.59 -3.97 -12.64
N SER A 172 -22.50 -3.27 -13.78
CA SER A 172 -21.59 -3.64 -14.86
C SER A 172 -20.12 -3.58 -14.41
N ALA A 173 -19.73 -2.50 -13.69
CA ALA A 173 -18.39 -2.37 -13.11
C ALA A 173 -18.10 -3.49 -12.11
N GLN A 174 -19.07 -3.84 -11.25
CA GLN A 174 -18.94 -4.91 -10.27
C GLN A 174 -18.70 -6.26 -10.96
N ILE A 175 -19.55 -6.62 -11.94
CA ILE A 175 -19.41 -7.88 -12.68
C ILE A 175 -18.07 -7.92 -13.42
N ALA A 176 -17.71 -6.84 -14.15
CA ALA A 176 -16.45 -6.76 -14.88
C ALA A 176 -15.23 -6.91 -13.96
N THR A 177 -15.25 -6.28 -12.77
CA THR A 177 -14.17 -6.40 -11.78
C THR A 177 -14.01 -7.84 -11.27
N VAL A 178 -15.12 -8.51 -10.94
CA VAL A 178 -15.09 -9.91 -10.47
C VAL A 178 -14.58 -10.85 -11.56
N LEU A 179 -15.05 -10.68 -12.80
CA LEU A 179 -14.61 -11.49 -13.94
C LEU A 179 -13.13 -11.24 -14.26
N LEU A 180 -12.66 -9.98 -14.21
CA LEU A 180 -11.26 -9.65 -14.44
C LEU A 180 -10.35 -10.29 -13.39
N ARG A 181 -10.76 -10.27 -12.12
CA ARG A 181 -10.01 -10.94 -11.05
C ARG A 181 -9.91 -12.45 -11.22
N ALA A 182 -10.93 -13.07 -11.78
CA ALA A 182 -10.96 -14.53 -11.98
C ALA A 182 -10.02 -14.99 -13.10
N GLN A 183 -9.66 -14.11 -14.04
CA GLN A 183 -8.77 -14.45 -15.15
C GLN A 183 -7.30 -14.50 -14.72
N ASP A 184 -6.53 -15.42 -15.29
CA ASP A 184 -5.08 -15.50 -15.09
C ASP A 184 -4.35 -14.35 -15.79
N ALA A 185 -4.75 -14.03 -17.02
CA ALA A 185 -4.26 -12.86 -17.75
C ALA A 185 -5.28 -11.72 -17.63
N GLN A 186 -4.90 -10.64 -16.94
CA GLN A 186 -5.75 -9.45 -16.80
C GLN A 186 -5.42 -8.44 -17.91
N PRO A 187 -6.29 -8.26 -18.90
CA PRO A 187 -6.07 -7.32 -20.00
C PRO A 187 -5.94 -5.88 -19.47
N ARG A 188 -4.81 -5.24 -19.78
CA ARG A 188 -4.52 -3.87 -19.33
C ARG A 188 -5.58 -2.87 -19.80
N SER A 189 -6.11 -3.03 -21.01
CA SER A 189 -7.16 -2.18 -21.56
C SER A 189 -8.45 -2.19 -20.73
N VAL A 190 -8.84 -3.36 -20.22
CA VAL A 190 -10.00 -3.52 -19.32
C VAL A 190 -9.71 -2.87 -17.97
N LEU A 191 -8.53 -3.13 -17.40
CA LEU A 191 -8.11 -2.57 -16.13
C LEU A 191 -8.10 -1.03 -16.15
N VAL A 192 -7.52 -0.43 -17.19
CA VAL A 192 -7.48 1.04 -17.33
C VAL A 192 -8.88 1.64 -17.43
N GLN A 193 -9.79 1.06 -18.20
CA GLN A 193 -11.18 1.56 -18.31
C GLN A 193 -11.93 1.46 -16.99
N LEU A 194 -11.74 0.38 -16.21
CA LEU A 194 -12.33 0.26 -14.87
C LEU A 194 -11.73 1.29 -13.89
N LEU A 195 -10.42 1.54 -13.95
CA LEU A 195 -9.77 2.58 -13.12
C LEU A 195 -10.24 3.98 -13.50
N GLN A 196 -10.42 4.29 -14.79
CA GLN A 196 -11.00 5.56 -15.25
C GLN A 196 -12.42 5.75 -14.73
N TYR A 197 -13.26 4.71 -14.84
CA TYR A 197 -14.61 4.72 -14.27
C TYR A 197 -14.59 5.00 -12.76
N ILE A 198 -13.72 4.32 -12.01
CA ILE A 198 -13.57 4.53 -10.55
C ILE A 198 -13.15 5.97 -10.25
N ALA A 199 -12.18 6.51 -11.00
CA ALA A 199 -11.71 7.88 -10.82
C ALA A 199 -12.84 8.91 -11.03
N GLU A 200 -13.67 8.73 -12.07
CA GLU A 200 -14.84 9.58 -12.30
C GLU A 200 -15.82 9.52 -11.13
N ARG A 201 -16.05 8.34 -10.55
CA ARG A 201 -16.95 8.19 -9.40
C ARG A 201 -16.40 8.85 -8.14
N LEU A 202 -15.08 8.76 -7.91
CA LEU A 202 -14.41 9.36 -6.75
C LEU A 202 -14.29 10.90 -6.88
N SER A 203 -14.30 11.44 -8.11
CA SER A 203 -14.19 12.89 -8.36
C SER A 203 -15.53 13.61 -8.33
N ARG A 204 -16.67 12.92 -8.51
CA ARG A 204 -18.00 13.53 -8.47
C ARG A 204 -18.39 13.81 -7.01
N GLU A 205 -18.83 15.04 -6.73
CA GLU A 205 -19.45 15.37 -5.45
C GLU A 205 -20.69 14.50 -5.24
N SER A 206 -20.75 13.79 -4.12
CA SER A 206 -21.60 12.63 -3.88
C SER A 206 -23.10 12.89 -3.72
N ALA A 207 -23.57 14.14 -3.85
CA ALA A 207 -24.95 14.50 -3.52
C ALA A 207 -26.01 13.87 -4.45
N ASP A 208 -25.66 13.59 -5.71
CA ASP A 208 -26.63 13.15 -6.74
C ASP A 208 -26.45 11.70 -7.21
N TYR A 209 -25.45 10.96 -6.70
CA TYR A 209 -25.14 9.65 -7.24
C TYR A 209 -25.49 8.51 -6.28
N ALA A 210 -26.44 7.69 -6.67
CA ALA A 210 -26.83 6.48 -5.97
C ALA A 210 -27.11 6.69 -4.46
N GLU A 211 -27.81 7.78 -4.10
CA GLU A 211 -28.12 8.12 -2.70
C GLU A 211 -26.87 8.19 -1.79
N GLY A 212 -25.74 8.67 -2.30
CA GLY A 212 -24.48 8.76 -1.55
C GLY A 212 -23.65 7.47 -1.50
N ASN A 213 -24.05 6.41 -2.20
CA ASN A 213 -23.33 5.11 -2.16
C ASN A 213 -22.27 4.94 -3.26
N GLY A 214 -22.08 5.91 -4.17
CA GLY A 214 -21.12 5.81 -5.28
C GLY A 214 -19.67 5.71 -4.81
N THR A 215 -19.25 6.55 -3.87
CA THR A 215 -17.88 6.56 -3.33
C THR A 215 -17.50 5.26 -2.59
N PRO A 216 -18.32 4.72 -1.65
CA PRO A 216 -18.02 3.43 -1.03
C PRO A 216 -17.88 2.29 -2.05
N ILE A 217 -18.77 2.23 -3.05
CA ILE A 217 -18.71 1.20 -4.10
C ILE A 217 -17.43 1.36 -4.93
N ALA A 218 -17.09 2.58 -5.35
CA ALA A 218 -15.88 2.85 -6.13
C ALA A 218 -14.59 2.46 -5.36
N LEU A 219 -14.50 2.79 -4.07
CA LEU A 219 -13.38 2.37 -3.23
C LEU A 219 -13.32 0.84 -3.04
N THR A 220 -14.48 0.18 -2.93
CA THR A 220 -14.53 -1.28 -2.85
C THR A 220 -14.05 -1.91 -4.15
N LEU A 221 -14.49 -1.42 -5.31
CA LEU A 221 -14.03 -1.88 -6.63
C LEU A 221 -12.51 -1.66 -6.81
N LEU A 222 -12.00 -0.50 -6.38
CA LEU A 222 -10.56 -0.22 -6.40
C LEU A 222 -9.79 -1.22 -5.54
N GLY A 223 -10.27 -1.48 -4.32
CA GLY A 223 -9.68 -2.48 -3.44
C GLY A 223 -9.61 -3.87 -4.07
N GLU A 224 -10.68 -4.27 -4.77
CA GLU A 224 -10.72 -5.54 -5.50
C GLU A 224 -9.69 -5.59 -6.67
N LEU A 225 -9.55 -4.49 -7.42
CA LEU A 225 -8.54 -4.41 -8.47
C LEU A 225 -7.12 -4.41 -7.92
N LEU A 226 -6.90 -3.80 -6.75
CA LEU A 226 -5.59 -3.82 -6.07
C LEU A 226 -5.24 -5.20 -5.46
N CYS A 227 -6.21 -6.10 -5.29
CA CYS A 227 -5.94 -7.47 -4.88
C CYS A 227 -5.13 -8.28 -5.93
N ILE A 228 -5.08 -7.86 -7.19
CA ILE A 228 -4.26 -8.45 -8.24
C ILE A 228 -2.97 -7.65 -8.49
N ALA A 229 -1.87 -8.35 -8.83
CA ALA A 229 -0.56 -7.72 -9.01
C ALA A 229 -0.58 -6.65 -10.12
N ASN A 230 -1.20 -6.97 -11.27
CA ASN A 230 -1.33 -6.03 -12.40
C ASN A 230 -2.11 -4.78 -12.03
N GLY A 231 -3.12 -4.88 -11.14
CA GLY A 231 -3.87 -3.75 -10.62
C GLY A 231 -3.00 -2.82 -9.78
N ARG A 232 -2.21 -3.38 -8.86
CA ARG A 232 -1.24 -2.62 -8.05
C ARG A 232 -0.22 -1.91 -8.92
N ALA A 233 0.37 -2.64 -9.89
CA ALA A 233 1.35 -2.08 -10.81
C ALA A 233 0.75 -0.93 -11.63
N CYS A 234 -0.44 -1.12 -12.22
CA CYS A 234 -1.11 -0.11 -13.02
C CYS A 234 -1.41 1.17 -12.25
N VAL A 235 -1.95 1.06 -11.02
CA VAL A 235 -2.25 2.21 -10.14
C VAL A 235 -0.97 2.92 -9.71
N TRP A 236 0.10 2.17 -9.42
CA TRP A 236 1.38 2.77 -9.03
C TRP A 236 2.09 3.47 -10.19
N GLU A 237 2.14 2.86 -11.37
CA GLU A 237 2.67 3.47 -12.60
C GLU A 237 1.94 4.77 -12.95
N ALA A 238 0.60 4.78 -12.83
CA ALA A 238 -0.22 5.97 -13.06
C ALA A 238 0.06 7.11 -12.07
N SER A 239 0.68 6.81 -10.94
CA SER A 239 1.04 7.84 -9.97
C SER A 239 2.27 8.66 -10.37
N GLY A 240 3.00 8.29 -11.45
CA GLY A 240 4.18 9.00 -11.98
C GLY A 240 5.48 8.66 -11.26
N THR A 241 6.57 9.34 -11.62
CA THR A 241 7.87 9.22 -10.96
C THR A 241 8.01 10.17 -9.77
N ALA A 242 8.96 9.90 -8.87
CA ALA A 242 9.22 10.69 -7.66
C ALA A 242 9.57 12.16 -7.95
N ASN A 243 10.05 12.47 -9.15
CA ASN A 243 10.54 13.82 -9.52
C ASN A 243 9.49 14.67 -10.25
N GLY A 244 8.29 14.16 -10.53
CA GLY A 244 7.20 14.92 -11.17
C GLY A 244 7.49 15.39 -12.61
N GLN A 245 8.61 14.98 -13.20
CA GLN A 245 9.07 15.47 -14.50
C GLN A 245 8.63 14.60 -15.69
N ASP A 246 8.25 13.37 -15.44
CA ASP A 246 7.76 12.47 -16.48
C ASP A 246 6.24 12.35 -16.37
N ALA A 247 5.53 12.68 -17.45
CA ALA A 247 4.13 12.34 -17.56
C ALA A 247 3.99 10.82 -17.39
N PRO A 248 2.97 10.33 -16.66
CA PRO A 248 2.79 8.89 -16.51
C PRO A 248 2.66 8.27 -17.91
N ALA A 249 3.46 7.25 -18.18
CA ALA A 249 3.46 6.51 -19.45
C ALA A 249 2.19 5.65 -19.63
N THR A 250 1.06 6.04 -19.02
CA THR A 250 -0.16 5.25 -18.93
C THR A 250 -1.38 6.15 -18.91
N ASP A 251 -2.44 5.70 -19.60
CA ASP A 251 -3.76 6.36 -19.61
C ASP A 251 -4.57 6.12 -18.32
N ALA A 252 -4.01 5.40 -17.34
CA ALA A 252 -4.66 5.14 -16.07
C ALA A 252 -4.62 6.39 -15.17
N PRO A 253 -5.67 6.64 -14.37
CA PRO A 253 -5.73 7.79 -13.48
C PRO A 253 -4.87 7.62 -12.23
N ASN A 254 -4.31 8.74 -11.72
CA ASN A 254 -3.61 8.74 -10.44
C ASN A 254 -4.62 8.77 -9.28
N LEU A 255 -4.84 7.62 -8.65
CA LEU A 255 -5.82 7.44 -7.57
C LEU A 255 -5.22 7.58 -6.16
N VAL A 256 -3.89 7.57 -6.00
CA VAL A 256 -3.25 7.63 -4.69
C VAL A 256 -3.56 8.93 -3.92
N PRO A 257 -3.53 10.12 -4.54
CA PRO A 257 -3.90 11.36 -3.85
C PRO A 257 -5.33 11.34 -3.29
N VAL A 258 -6.28 10.74 -4.01
CA VAL A 258 -7.69 10.63 -3.57
C VAL A 258 -7.79 9.73 -2.33
N LEU A 259 -7.05 8.61 -2.30
CA LEU A 259 -6.99 7.74 -1.12
C LEU A 259 -6.46 8.48 0.11
N VAL A 260 -5.37 9.24 -0.06
CA VAL A 260 -4.77 10.04 1.02
C VAL A 260 -5.71 11.16 1.47
N ALA A 261 -6.40 11.83 0.54
CA ALA A 261 -7.40 12.85 0.86
C ALA A 261 -8.56 12.26 1.67
N THR A 262 -9.02 11.05 1.32
CA THR A 262 -10.09 10.33 2.06
C THR A 262 -9.68 10.07 3.52
N LEU A 263 -8.41 9.78 3.80
CA LEU A 263 -7.93 9.63 5.19
C LEU A 263 -7.95 10.94 5.97
N ARG A 264 -7.78 12.08 5.30
CA ARG A 264 -7.75 13.43 5.91
C ARG A 264 -9.12 14.06 6.09
N THR A 265 -10.19 13.42 5.62
CA THR A 265 -11.54 14.02 5.64
C THR A 265 -12.00 14.30 7.07
N GLU A 266 -12.16 15.58 7.40
CA GLU A 266 -12.70 16.05 8.68
C GLU A 266 -14.15 16.53 8.50
N GLY A 267 -15.05 15.93 9.29
CA GLY A 267 -16.21 16.66 9.83
C GLY A 267 -17.44 16.97 8.96
N ARG A 268 -17.65 16.40 7.74
CA ARG A 268 -18.90 16.61 6.97
C ARG A 268 -19.78 15.37 6.81
N THR A 269 -19.22 14.18 6.94
CA THR A 269 -19.96 12.91 6.89
C THR A 269 -20.22 12.41 8.30
N GLY A 270 -21.36 11.75 8.53
CA GLY A 270 -21.68 11.09 9.81
C GLY A 270 -20.57 10.11 10.19
N ASP A 271 -20.28 9.97 11.48
CA ASP A 271 -19.13 9.22 11.99
C ASP A 271 -19.00 7.80 11.41
N ALA A 272 -20.13 7.11 11.18
CA ALA A 272 -20.13 5.75 10.65
C ALA A 272 -19.72 5.68 9.17
N GLU A 273 -20.17 6.62 8.35
CA GLU A 273 -19.85 6.72 6.92
C GLU A 273 -18.38 7.11 6.74
N LYS A 274 -17.90 8.09 7.48
CA LYS A 274 -16.49 8.48 7.51
C LYS A 274 -15.59 7.29 7.85
N GLN A 275 -15.93 6.53 8.90
CA GLN A 275 -15.18 5.34 9.29
C GLN A 275 -15.17 4.26 8.20
N LEU A 276 -16.27 4.10 7.45
CA LEU A 276 -16.33 3.19 6.32
C LEU A 276 -15.39 3.63 5.20
N LEU A 277 -15.45 4.89 4.79
CA LEU A 277 -14.61 5.43 3.71
C LEU A 277 -13.12 5.36 4.09
N GLN A 278 -12.75 5.74 5.32
CA GLN A 278 -11.38 5.61 5.81
C GLN A 278 -10.91 4.16 5.81
N TYR A 279 -11.76 3.21 6.22
CA TYR A 279 -11.43 1.80 6.20
C TYR A 279 -11.21 1.26 4.78
N LEU A 280 -12.06 1.65 3.82
CA LEU A 280 -11.92 1.29 2.41
C LEU A 280 -10.63 1.88 1.79
N ALA A 281 -10.33 3.15 2.09
CA ALA A 281 -9.10 3.78 1.63
C ALA A 281 -7.84 3.13 2.25
N LEU A 282 -7.89 2.77 3.54
CA LEU A 282 -6.82 2.02 4.20
C LEU A 282 -6.61 0.65 3.55
N PHE A 283 -7.69 -0.05 3.20
CA PHE A 283 -7.59 -1.33 2.51
C PHE A 283 -6.90 -1.18 1.15
N CYS A 284 -7.27 -0.15 0.38
CA CYS A 284 -6.60 0.15 -0.89
C CYS A 284 -5.11 0.47 -0.70
N LEU A 285 -4.75 1.29 0.29
CA LEU A 285 -3.35 1.60 0.58
C LEU A 285 -2.58 0.37 1.08
N TRP A 286 -3.18 -0.43 1.95
CA TRP A 286 -2.57 -1.66 2.44
C TRP A 286 -2.27 -2.63 1.30
N THR A 287 -3.25 -2.89 0.42
CA THR A 287 -3.05 -3.75 -0.74
C THR A 287 -1.97 -3.20 -1.69
N LEU A 288 -1.94 -1.88 -1.89
CA LEU A 288 -0.94 -1.23 -2.73
C LEU A 288 0.49 -1.39 -2.16
N THR A 289 0.67 -1.36 -0.83
CA THR A 289 1.99 -1.50 -0.18
C THR A 289 2.59 -2.91 -0.28
N PHE A 290 1.88 -3.91 -0.81
CA PHE A 290 2.48 -5.19 -1.20
C PHE A 290 3.31 -5.09 -2.49
N LEU A 291 3.13 -4.03 -3.28
CA LEU A 291 4.08 -3.67 -4.32
C LEU A 291 5.28 -2.97 -3.67
N ARG A 292 6.48 -3.54 -3.79
CA ARG A 292 7.68 -3.07 -3.09
C ARG A 292 8.01 -1.61 -3.40
N GLU A 293 7.89 -1.21 -4.65
CA GLU A 293 8.14 0.16 -5.11
C GLU A 293 7.17 1.15 -4.47
N ALA A 294 5.90 0.74 -4.34
CA ALA A 294 4.89 1.55 -3.65
C ALA A 294 5.18 1.64 -2.15
N GLY A 295 5.44 0.50 -1.49
CA GLY A 295 5.80 0.48 -0.07
C GLY A 295 7.03 1.33 0.27
N ALA A 296 8.02 1.34 -0.62
CA ALA A 296 9.24 2.13 -0.44
C ALA A 296 9.01 3.65 -0.58
N ALA A 297 8.20 4.09 -1.54
CA ALA A 297 8.14 5.49 -1.94
C ALA A 297 6.81 6.20 -1.63
N ILE A 298 5.78 5.49 -1.14
CA ILE A 298 4.43 6.06 -0.99
C ILE A 298 4.39 7.25 -0.01
N ASP A 299 5.12 7.18 1.09
CA ASP A 299 5.18 8.30 2.04
C ASP A 299 5.98 9.47 1.47
N GLN A 300 7.10 9.18 0.81
CA GLN A 300 7.92 10.21 0.19
C GLN A 300 7.14 11.04 -0.83
N ARG A 301 6.27 10.38 -1.60
CA ARG A 301 5.53 11.02 -2.69
C ARG A 301 4.23 11.67 -2.25
N PHE A 302 3.55 11.08 -1.28
CA PHE A 302 2.17 11.45 -0.94
C PHE A 302 1.97 11.82 0.54
N GLY A 303 2.96 11.64 1.41
CA GLY A 303 2.89 12.01 2.82
C GLY A 303 1.81 11.23 3.56
N VAL A 304 1.81 9.91 3.45
CA VAL A 304 0.77 9.04 4.03
C VAL A 304 0.94 8.79 5.52
N ALA A 305 2.17 8.88 6.06
CA ALA A 305 2.48 8.48 7.43
C ALA A 305 1.69 9.28 8.48
N ALA A 306 1.63 10.61 8.36
CA ALA A 306 0.91 11.43 9.32
C ALA A 306 -0.63 11.21 9.29
N PRO A 307 -1.31 11.16 8.14
CA PRO A 307 -2.71 10.75 8.05
C PRO A 307 -2.98 9.37 8.63
N LEU A 308 -2.10 8.38 8.38
CA LEU A 308 -2.24 7.03 8.93
C LEU A 308 -2.18 7.02 10.45
N VAL A 309 -1.21 7.72 11.06
CA VAL A 309 -1.12 7.88 12.52
C VAL A 309 -2.36 8.56 13.07
N HIS A 310 -2.87 9.62 12.41
CA HIS A 310 -4.08 10.31 12.83
C HIS A 310 -5.30 9.38 12.83
N VAL A 311 -5.53 8.66 11.74
CA VAL A 311 -6.65 7.70 11.63
C VAL A 311 -6.51 6.59 12.67
N GLY A 312 -5.30 6.04 12.86
CA GLY A 312 -5.06 4.98 13.85
C GLY A 312 -5.33 5.43 15.30
N ARG A 313 -5.03 6.69 15.64
CA ARG A 313 -5.29 7.27 16.97
C ARG A 313 -6.78 7.52 17.23
N THR A 314 -7.52 7.95 16.21
CA THR A 314 -8.94 8.27 16.29
C THR A 314 -9.85 7.06 16.04
N ALA A 315 -9.29 5.93 15.63
CA ALA A 315 -10.04 4.73 15.29
C ALA A 315 -10.71 4.09 16.52
N ILE A 316 -12.01 3.86 16.41
CA ILE A 316 -12.81 3.13 17.42
C ILE A 316 -12.68 1.60 17.19
N LYS A 317 -12.58 1.17 15.92
CA LYS A 317 -12.54 -0.26 15.56
C LYS A 317 -11.10 -0.75 15.45
N HIS A 318 -10.76 -1.80 16.18
CA HIS A 318 -9.42 -2.42 16.17
C HIS A 318 -8.92 -2.81 14.77
N LYS A 319 -9.82 -3.22 13.86
CA LYS A 319 -9.46 -3.54 12.48
C LYS A 319 -8.82 -2.38 11.71
N VAL A 320 -9.16 -1.12 12.05
CA VAL A 320 -8.55 0.07 11.45
C VAL A 320 -7.12 0.23 11.96
N THR A 321 -6.92 0.13 13.28
CA THR A 321 -5.60 0.18 13.92
C THR A 321 -4.67 -0.90 13.37
N ARG A 322 -5.17 -2.14 13.25
CA ARG A 322 -4.43 -3.26 12.67
C ARG A 322 -3.95 -2.95 11.25
N MET A 323 -4.83 -2.40 10.42
CA MET A 323 -4.49 -2.08 9.03
C MET A 323 -3.42 -0.98 8.93
N VAL A 324 -3.47 0.04 9.80
CA VAL A 324 -2.44 1.09 9.88
C VAL A 324 -1.07 0.49 10.23
N VAL A 325 -1.02 -0.38 11.24
CA VAL A 325 0.24 -1.04 11.65
C VAL A 325 0.78 -1.95 10.54
N ALA A 326 -0.10 -2.69 9.85
CA ALA A 326 0.28 -3.53 8.73
C ALA A 326 0.86 -2.73 7.55
N ILE A 327 0.33 -1.52 7.27
CA ILE A 327 0.89 -0.60 6.28
C ILE A 327 2.31 -0.18 6.70
N PHE A 328 2.51 0.24 7.96
CA PHE A 328 3.84 0.61 8.47
C PHE A 328 4.83 -0.53 8.31
N ARG A 329 4.43 -1.76 8.65
CA ARG A 329 5.28 -2.94 8.46
C ARG A 329 5.65 -3.12 6.99
N ASN A 330 4.70 -3.06 6.06
CA ASN A 330 4.98 -3.21 4.64
C ASN A 330 5.94 -2.12 4.13
N MET A 331 5.78 -0.88 4.59
CA MET A 331 6.71 0.22 4.27
C MET A 331 8.12 -0.05 4.79
N LEU A 332 8.26 -0.53 6.04
CA LEU A 332 9.56 -0.86 6.63
C LEU A 332 10.23 -2.07 5.97
N VAL A 333 9.45 -3.05 5.51
CA VAL A 333 9.97 -4.18 4.72
C VAL A 333 10.46 -3.71 3.34
N ALA A 334 9.79 -2.76 2.73
CA ALA A 334 10.13 -2.26 1.39
C ALA A 334 11.39 -1.38 1.38
N ALA A 335 11.52 -0.43 2.34
CA ALA A 335 12.66 0.47 2.50
C ALA A 335 12.80 0.84 3.99
N ARG A 336 13.66 0.09 4.70
CA ARG A 336 13.73 0.12 6.18
C ARG A 336 14.13 1.48 6.72
N ASP A 337 15.29 1.99 6.31
CA ASP A 337 15.91 3.17 6.93
C ASP A 337 15.21 4.47 6.57
N GLU A 338 14.84 4.62 5.29
CA GLU A 338 14.16 5.80 4.77
C GLU A 338 12.76 5.91 5.38
N ASN A 339 12.00 4.81 5.38
CA ASN A 339 10.65 4.80 5.94
C ASN A 339 10.66 4.88 7.47
N ALA A 340 11.63 4.28 8.17
CA ALA A 340 11.75 4.42 9.62
C ALA A 340 11.92 5.90 10.03
N THR A 341 12.79 6.64 9.35
CA THR A 341 12.99 8.07 9.61
C THR A 341 11.71 8.88 9.39
N ARG A 342 10.96 8.62 8.31
CA ARG A 342 9.69 9.29 8.01
C ARG A 342 8.59 8.96 9.02
N LEU A 343 8.47 7.69 9.40
CA LEU A 343 7.51 7.21 10.38
C LEU A 343 7.79 7.78 11.78
N LEU A 344 9.09 7.93 12.17
CA LEU A 344 9.46 8.63 13.39
C LEU A 344 9.03 10.10 13.36
N GLY A 345 9.27 10.80 12.26
CA GLY A 345 8.80 12.18 12.05
C GLY A 345 7.27 12.32 12.17
N ALA A 346 6.51 11.31 11.73
CA ALA A 346 5.06 11.24 11.87
C ALA A 346 4.59 10.78 13.26
N LYS A 347 5.49 10.51 14.22
CA LYS A 347 5.19 10.01 15.57
C LYS A 347 4.53 8.61 15.58
N ALA A 348 4.90 7.76 14.63
CA ALA A 348 4.37 6.40 14.53
C ALA A 348 4.84 5.51 15.69
N LEU A 349 6.05 5.70 16.23
CA LEU A 349 6.55 4.94 17.38
C LEU A 349 5.63 5.12 18.58
N SER A 350 5.39 6.35 19.03
CA SER A 350 4.51 6.61 20.18
C SER A 350 3.06 6.17 19.96
N PHE A 351 2.61 6.13 18.69
CA PHE A 351 1.31 5.54 18.36
C PHE A 351 1.33 4.02 18.55
N CYS A 352 2.33 3.31 18.02
CA CYS A 352 2.45 1.85 18.15
C CYS A 352 2.58 1.42 19.62
N GLU A 353 3.39 2.12 20.43
CA GLU A 353 3.50 1.90 21.87
C GLU A 353 2.14 2.05 22.57
N SER A 354 1.40 3.12 22.24
CA SER A 354 0.05 3.33 22.82
C SER A 354 -0.96 2.25 22.40
N VAL A 355 -0.80 1.63 21.22
CA VAL A 355 -1.63 0.51 20.77
C VAL A 355 -1.25 -0.77 21.52
N GLN A 356 0.03 -1.02 21.72
CA GLN A 356 0.55 -2.17 22.48
C GLN A 356 0.01 -2.15 23.94
N ASP A 357 -0.03 -0.97 24.58
CA ASP A 357 -0.56 -0.80 25.93
C ASP A 357 -2.06 -1.13 26.05
N ARG A 358 -2.82 -1.03 24.94
CA ARG A 358 -4.26 -1.38 24.92
C ARG A 358 -4.53 -2.87 25.03
N LYS A 359 -3.52 -3.74 24.87
CA LYS A 359 -3.59 -5.21 24.96
C LYS A 359 -4.77 -5.79 24.16
N ILE A 360 -4.85 -5.43 22.89
CA ILE A 360 -5.88 -5.93 21.98
C ILE A 360 -5.58 -7.41 21.72
N ALA A 361 -6.55 -8.29 21.89
CA ALA A 361 -6.40 -9.73 21.67
C ALA A 361 -6.36 -10.07 20.16
N ASP A 362 -5.26 -9.74 19.49
CA ASP A 362 -5.03 -9.98 18.05
C ASP A 362 -3.54 -10.30 17.85
N LYS A 363 -3.23 -11.58 17.69
CA LYS A 363 -1.84 -12.07 17.57
C LYS A 363 -1.09 -11.46 16.39
N ASP A 364 -1.75 -11.30 15.24
CA ASP A 364 -1.10 -10.75 14.05
C ASP A 364 -0.77 -9.26 14.25
N LEU A 365 -1.61 -8.53 15.00
CA LEU A 365 -1.32 -7.15 15.39
C LEU A 365 -0.14 -7.08 16.34
N ASP A 366 -0.07 -7.98 17.33
CA ASP A 366 1.05 -8.03 18.29
C ASP A 366 2.37 -8.32 17.58
N ASP A 367 2.38 -9.28 16.65
CA ASP A 367 3.56 -9.62 15.84
C ASP A 367 4.02 -8.43 14.97
N ASP A 368 3.09 -7.75 14.32
CA ASP A 368 3.38 -6.58 13.49
C ASP A 368 3.88 -5.39 14.35
N LEU A 369 3.27 -5.14 15.53
CA LEU A 369 3.69 -4.11 16.47
C LEU A 369 5.11 -4.36 16.98
N ALA A 370 5.44 -5.59 17.36
CA ALA A 370 6.77 -5.94 17.84
C ALA A 370 7.84 -5.60 16.80
N VAL A 371 7.61 -5.93 15.53
CA VAL A 371 8.55 -5.62 14.43
C VAL A 371 8.66 -4.10 14.21
N VAL A 372 7.53 -3.39 14.15
CA VAL A 372 7.53 -1.94 13.87
C VAL A 372 8.20 -1.18 15.01
N ILE A 373 7.87 -1.48 16.27
CA ILE A 373 8.46 -0.83 17.44
C ILE A 373 9.97 -1.09 17.50
N ASP A 374 10.43 -2.35 17.32
CA ASP A 374 11.85 -2.69 17.33
C ASP A 374 12.65 -1.88 16.29
N VAL A 375 12.15 -1.84 15.04
CA VAL A 375 12.82 -1.10 13.96
C VAL A 375 12.85 0.40 14.24
N LEU A 376 11.74 0.97 14.68
CA LEU A 376 11.65 2.43 14.94
C LEU A 376 12.48 2.84 16.17
N SER A 377 12.50 2.02 17.24
CA SER A 377 13.30 2.30 18.45
C SER A 377 14.79 2.26 18.12
N LYS A 378 15.27 1.24 17.42
CA LYS A 378 16.67 1.16 16.97
C LYS A 378 17.05 2.35 16.09
N ARG A 379 16.17 2.75 15.17
CA ARG A 379 16.44 3.94 14.33
C ARG A 379 16.49 5.22 15.13
N LEU A 380 15.62 5.39 16.12
CA LEU A 380 15.61 6.55 17.01
C LEU A 380 16.90 6.63 17.84
N GLU A 381 17.36 5.50 18.40
CA GLU A 381 18.62 5.41 19.14
C GLU A 381 19.81 5.84 18.26
N LEU A 382 19.88 5.34 17.02
CA LEU A 382 20.94 5.73 16.07
C LEU A 382 20.88 7.21 15.72
N MET A 383 19.70 7.77 15.52
CA MET A 383 19.53 9.22 15.25
C MET A 383 19.95 10.06 16.45
N THR A 384 19.53 9.68 17.64
CA THR A 384 19.85 10.39 18.89
C THR A 384 21.34 10.35 19.17
N SER A 385 21.95 9.18 19.01
CA SER A 385 23.41 9.00 19.17
C SER A 385 24.22 9.86 18.18
N TYR A 386 23.77 9.96 16.92
CA TYR A 386 24.42 10.83 15.95
C TYR A 386 24.27 12.32 16.28
N ASP A 387 23.09 12.76 16.69
CA ASP A 387 22.84 14.16 17.05
C ASP A 387 23.62 14.54 18.32
N GLN A 388 23.76 13.62 19.29
CA GLN A 388 24.63 13.79 20.44
C GLN A 388 26.11 13.91 20.02
N TYR A 389 26.58 13.02 19.14
CA TYR A 389 27.93 13.08 18.61
C TYR A 389 28.22 14.39 17.88
N VAL A 390 27.32 14.85 17.01
CA VAL A 390 27.44 16.13 16.29
C VAL A 390 27.43 17.33 17.25
N SER A 391 26.57 17.29 18.27
CA SER A 391 26.54 18.33 19.32
C SER A 391 27.87 18.43 20.06
N GLU A 392 28.44 17.27 20.45
CA GLU A 392 29.74 17.17 21.10
C GLU A 392 30.85 17.69 20.16
N LEU A 393 30.85 17.24 18.90
CA LEU A 393 31.78 17.67 17.88
C LEU A 393 31.77 19.20 17.68
N HIS A 394 30.59 19.82 17.59
CA HIS A 394 30.45 21.27 17.46
C HIS A 394 30.74 22.05 18.74
N SER A 395 30.65 21.43 19.92
CA SER A 395 31.06 22.03 21.18
C SER A 395 32.60 22.25 21.27
N GLY A 396 33.36 21.52 20.44
CA GLY A 396 34.81 21.52 20.45
C GLY A 396 35.45 20.67 21.53
N ARG A 397 34.66 19.87 22.27
CA ARG A 397 35.09 18.94 23.31
C ARG A 397 34.43 17.57 23.12
N LEU A 398 35.28 16.53 23.07
CA LEU A 398 34.82 15.15 22.99
C LEU A 398 34.97 14.48 24.35
N SER A 399 33.98 13.71 24.80
CA SER A 399 33.97 13.05 26.10
C SER A 399 34.23 11.53 25.95
N ALA A 400 35.17 11.03 26.76
CA ALA A 400 35.43 9.58 26.81
C ALA A 400 34.25 8.78 27.38
N ASP A 401 33.30 9.42 28.07
CA ASP A 401 32.10 8.78 28.62
C ASP A 401 31.05 8.49 27.53
N ASN A 402 31.16 9.12 26.35
CA ASN A 402 30.28 8.84 25.25
C ASN A 402 30.70 7.55 24.54
N PRO A 403 29.86 6.48 24.56
CA PRO A 403 30.20 5.18 23.99
C PRO A 403 30.39 5.19 22.47
N VAL A 404 29.91 6.24 21.80
CA VAL A 404 30.03 6.44 20.34
C VAL A 404 31.50 6.41 19.90
N HIS A 405 32.41 7.00 20.68
CA HIS A 405 33.85 7.04 20.38
C HIS A 405 34.55 5.67 20.44
N SER A 406 33.85 4.63 20.94
CA SER A 406 34.37 3.24 20.99
C SER A 406 33.64 2.30 20.02
N SER A 407 32.63 2.77 19.31
CA SER A 407 31.73 1.95 18.49
C SER A 407 32.10 2.01 17.00
N ASP A 408 32.67 0.93 16.46
CA ASP A 408 32.89 0.80 15.01
C ASP A 408 31.55 0.70 14.25
N GLU A 409 30.49 0.15 14.88
CA GLU A 409 29.15 0.04 14.33
C GLU A 409 28.52 1.42 14.12
N PHE A 410 28.67 2.33 15.09
CA PHE A 410 28.23 3.72 14.95
C PHE A 410 28.83 4.40 13.69
N PHE A 411 30.15 4.26 13.50
CA PHE A 411 30.82 4.85 12.33
C PHE A 411 30.42 4.17 11.02
N LYS A 412 30.19 2.84 11.03
CA LYS A 412 29.69 2.12 9.87
C LYS A 412 28.32 2.64 9.41
N ASP A 413 27.41 2.87 10.36
CA ASP A 413 26.04 3.31 10.08
C ASP A 413 25.94 4.81 9.75
N ASN A 414 26.90 5.65 10.21
CA ASN A 414 26.83 7.10 10.08
C ASN A 414 27.95 7.73 9.23
N ALA A 415 28.85 6.92 8.64
CA ALA A 415 29.95 7.46 7.82
C ALA A 415 29.49 8.37 6.67
N GLU A 416 28.38 8.02 6.01
CA GLU A 416 27.79 8.83 4.94
C GLU A 416 27.21 10.14 5.48
N ARG A 417 26.58 10.12 6.67
CA ARG A 417 26.03 11.33 7.31
C ARG A 417 27.10 12.36 7.64
N LEU A 418 28.32 11.91 8.00
CA LEU A 418 29.46 12.81 8.22
C LEU A 418 29.86 13.59 6.96
N LEU A 419 29.45 13.11 5.78
CA LEU A 419 29.68 13.75 4.49
C LEU A 419 28.56 14.67 4.05
N ASP A 420 27.44 14.69 4.76
CA ASP A 420 26.33 15.59 4.47
C ASP A 420 26.73 17.06 4.59
N ASN A 421 25.96 17.94 3.99
CA ASN A 421 26.19 19.37 4.05
C ASN A 421 27.64 19.76 3.66
N GLN A 422 28.15 19.21 2.55
CA GLN A 422 29.52 19.43 2.06
C GLN A 422 30.60 18.91 3.02
N ALA A 423 30.34 17.82 3.73
CA ALA A 423 31.20 17.21 4.72
C ALA A 423 31.53 18.13 5.91
N ARG A 424 30.57 18.95 6.33
CA ARG A 424 30.75 19.94 7.42
C ARG A 424 31.18 19.27 8.74
N ASP A 425 30.51 18.14 9.10
CA ASP A 425 30.81 17.46 10.37
C ASP A 425 32.17 16.75 10.32
N LEU A 426 32.53 16.17 9.18
CA LEU A 426 33.87 15.62 8.97
C LEU A 426 34.95 16.72 8.99
N ALA A 427 34.69 17.89 8.41
CA ALA A 427 35.60 19.01 8.45
C ALA A 427 35.78 19.54 9.88
N GLN A 428 34.70 19.57 10.68
CA GLN A 428 34.77 19.92 12.09
C GLN A 428 35.61 18.90 12.89
N LEU A 429 35.46 17.61 12.65
CA LEU A 429 36.26 16.58 13.28
C LEU A 429 37.76 16.76 12.94
N VAL A 430 38.10 17.07 11.68
CA VAL A 430 39.49 17.40 11.27
C VAL A 430 39.99 18.68 11.93
N ALA A 431 39.13 19.69 12.10
CA ALA A 431 39.50 20.94 12.75
C ALA A 431 39.91 20.76 14.22
N LEU A 432 39.31 19.80 14.92
CA LEU A 432 39.66 19.43 16.31
C LEU A 432 41.08 18.85 16.46
N LEU A 433 41.67 18.36 15.37
CA LEU A 433 43.06 17.85 15.42
C LEU A 433 44.15 18.95 15.50
N ARG A 434 43.78 20.20 15.32
CA ARG A 434 44.78 21.30 15.36
C ARG A 434 45.08 21.64 16.81
N PRO A 435 46.32 21.37 17.29
CA PRO A 435 46.69 21.68 18.67
C PRO A 435 46.68 23.19 18.88
N SER A 436 45.96 23.61 19.92
CA SER A 436 45.99 24.97 20.43
C SER A 436 46.47 24.95 21.88
N ALA A 437 46.89 26.11 22.42
CA ALA A 437 47.35 26.23 23.79
C ALA A 437 46.33 25.71 24.87
N HIS A 438 45.08 25.54 24.47
CA HIS A 438 43.98 25.10 25.32
C HIS A 438 43.32 23.79 24.84
N SER A 439 43.96 23.02 23.93
CA SER A 439 43.42 21.74 23.45
C SER A 439 43.49 20.69 24.54
N ASP A 440 42.34 20.09 24.85
CA ASP A 440 42.25 18.94 25.77
C ASP A 440 42.84 17.70 25.12
N PRO A 441 43.83 17.02 25.74
CA PRO A 441 44.42 15.79 25.22
C PRO A 441 43.38 14.70 24.94
N THR A 442 42.33 14.57 25.76
CA THR A 442 41.24 13.62 25.55
C THR A 442 40.51 13.85 24.24
N THR A 443 40.16 15.11 23.95
CA THR A 443 39.52 15.51 22.71
C THR A 443 40.39 15.20 21.50
N LEU A 444 41.71 15.50 21.56
CA LEU A 444 42.64 15.20 20.47
C LEU A 444 42.78 13.69 20.21
N ALA A 445 42.88 12.88 21.30
CA ALA A 445 42.99 11.45 21.20
C ALA A 445 41.74 10.82 20.59
N LEU A 446 40.55 11.23 21.05
CA LEU A 446 39.26 10.77 20.52
C LEU A 446 39.03 11.17 19.08
N ALA A 447 39.37 12.43 18.71
CA ALA A 447 39.25 12.89 17.34
C ALA A 447 40.17 12.09 16.39
N CYS A 448 41.39 11.75 16.79
CA CYS A 448 42.26 10.85 16.05
C CYS A 448 41.66 9.45 15.91
N ALA A 449 41.14 8.89 16.99
CA ALA A 449 40.50 7.55 17.01
C ALA A 449 39.29 7.48 16.09
N ASP A 450 38.42 8.50 16.13
CA ASP A 450 37.21 8.60 15.31
C ASP A 450 37.53 8.69 13.82
N LEU A 451 38.53 9.50 13.44
CA LEU A 451 39.00 9.51 12.05
C LEU A 451 39.59 8.16 11.61
N GLY A 452 40.24 7.46 12.52
CA GLY A 452 40.75 6.11 12.29
C GLY A 452 39.62 5.12 12.05
N ARG A 453 38.48 5.22 12.77
CA ARG A 453 37.29 4.40 12.55
C ARG A 453 36.59 4.76 11.25
N PHE A 454 36.40 6.05 10.97
CA PHE A 454 35.86 6.50 9.70
C PHE A 454 36.63 5.95 8.49
N LEU A 455 37.98 5.98 8.54
CA LEU A 455 38.84 5.38 7.50
C LEU A 455 38.69 3.87 7.36
N HIS A 456 38.38 3.19 8.47
CA HIS A 456 38.21 1.74 8.46
C HIS A 456 36.92 1.30 7.80
N VAL A 457 35.84 2.07 7.98
CA VAL A 457 34.48 1.69 7.54
C VAL A 457 34.06 2.31 6.20
N PHE A 458 34.71 3.38 5.76
CA PHE A 458 34.32 4.12 4.56
C PHE A 458 35.43 4.12 3.50
N ASP A 459 35.22 3.36 2.42
CA ASP A 459 36.20 3.16 1.34
C ASP A 459 36.70 4.44 0.64
N GLY A 460 35.88 5.48 0.62
CA GLY A 460 36.23 6.81 0.08
C GLY A 460 36.89 7.78 1.05
N GLY A 461 37.06 7.38 2.32
CA GLY A 461 37.44 8.25 3.44
C GLY A 461 38.77 8.95 3.24
N ARG A 462 39.78 8.25 2.73
CA ARG A 462 41.10 8.82 2.48
C ARG A 462 41.06 10.03 1.58
N ARG A 463 40.42 9.93 0.41
CA ARG A 463 40.32 11.04 -0.54
C ARG A 463 39.61 12.26 0.06
N ARG A 464 38.67 12.04 0.96
CA ARG A 464 37.98 13.12 1.67
C ARG A 464 38.88 13.78 2.71
N LEU A 465 39.58 13.00 3.51
CA LEU A 465 40.51 13.50 4.52
C LEU A 465 41.72 14.21 3.92
N ASP A 466 42.24 13.73 2.78
CA ASP A 466 43.33 14.41 2.04
C ASP A 466 42.88 15.81 1.58
N LYS A 467 41.64 15.95 1.07
CA LYS A 467 41.08 17.25 0.69
C LYS A 467 40.91 18.22 1.87
N LEU A 468 40.64 17.69 3.07
CA LEU A 468 40.50 18.49 4.30
C LEU A 468 41.81 18.76 5.01
N GLY A 469 42.94 18.25 4.50
CA GLY A 469 44.26 18.46 5.07
C GLY A 469 44.55 17.68 6.36
N ALA A 470 43.72 16.63 6.67
CA ALA A 470 43.80 15.85 7.91
C ALA A 470 45.18 15.21 8.12
N LYS A 471 45.89 14.83 7.03
CA LYS A 471 47.20 14.17 7.12
C LYS A 471 48.26 15.07 7.81
N ALA A 472 48.27 16.37 7.52
CA ALA A 472 49.20 17.30 8.15
C ALA A 472 48.91 17.45 9.65
N SER A 473 47.62 17.61 10.02
CA SER A 473 47.22 17.72 11.44
C SER A 473 47.52 16.44 12.24
N ILE A 474 47.33 15.26 11.65
CA ILE A 474 47.67 13.99 12.32
C ILE A 474 49.17 13.86 12.50
N LEU A 475 49.99 14.27 11.52
CA LEU A 475 51.46 14.20 11.64
C LEU A 475 51.99 15.09 12.78
N GLU A 476 51.41 16.28 13.00
CA GLU A 476 51.78 17.16 14.13
C GLU A 476 51.48 16.49 15.50
N LEU A 477 50.48 15.63 15.58
CA LEU A 477 50.08 14.94 16.80
C LEU A 477 50.89 13.65 17.08
N VAL A 478 51.72 13.19 16.14
CA VAL A 478 52.59 12.00 16.35
C VAL A 478 53.67 12.29 17.41
N ASP A 479 54.10 13.55 17.52
CA ASP A 479 55.10 13.96 18.53
C ASP A 479 54.45 14.68 19.74
N TYR A 480 53.14 14.62 19.88
CA TYR A 480 52.44 15.24 21.00
C TYR A 480 52.83 14.62 22.35
N PRO A 481 52.95 15.43 23.44
CA PRO A 481 53.46 14.96 24.71
C PRO A 481 52.63 13.85 25.39
N ASP A 482 51.27 13.87 25.15
CA ASP A 482 50.38 12.90 25.75
C ASP A 482 50.45 11.54 25.03
N PRO A 483 50.68 10.41 25.77
CA PRO A 483 50.80 9.08 25.17
C PRO A 483 49.58 8.57 24.45
N SER A 484 48.34 8.95 24.88
CA SER A 484 47.11 8.52 24.26
C SER A 484 46.91 9.20 22.92
N VAL A 485 47.18 10.52 22.82
CA VAL A 485 47.16 11.28 21.56
C VAL A 485 48.14 10.70 20.58
N LYS A 486 49.37 10.45 21.00
CA LYS A 486 50.45 9.85 20.19
C LYS A 486 50.06 8.48 19.65
N HIS A 487 49.47 7.64 20.50
CA HIS A 487 49.02 6.28 20.12
C HIS A 487 47.98 6.35 19.01
N HIS A 488 46.91 7.13 19.22
CA HIS A 488 45.80 7.22 18.26
C HIS A 488 46.20 7.94 16.96
N ALA A 489 47.10 8.96 17.04
CA ALA A 489 47.65 9.60 15.85
C ALA A 489 48.45 8.63 14.99
N LEU A 490 49.36 7.84 15.59
CA LEU A 490 50.15 6.80 14.89
C LEU A 490 49.24 5.73 14.26
N GLN A 491 48.21 5.27 14.99
CA GLN A 491 47.30 4.28 14.50
C GLN A 491 46.49 4.76 13.30
N THR A 492 45.99 6.02 13.36
CA THR A 492 45.19 6.62 12.29
C THR A 492 46.09 6.93 11.09
N LEU A 493 47.30 7.39 11.32
CA LEU A 493 48.29 7.60 10.24
C LEU A 493 48.63 6.29 9.53
N ALA A 494 48.85 5.20 10.27
CA ALA A 494 49.11 3.89 9.69
C ALA A 494 47.92 3.42 8.79
N ARG A 495 46.69 3.64 9.20
CA ARG A 495 45.51 3.34 8.39
C ARG A 495 45.46 4.22 7.13
N LEU A 496 45.79 5.50 7.26
CA LEU A 496 45.78 6.47 6.16
C LEU A 496 46.84 6.14 5.09
N VAL A 497 47.97 5.53 5.49
CA VAL A 497 49.06 5.13 4.60
C VAL A 497 48.87 3.69 4.06
N SER A 498 48.43 2.73 4.86
CA SER A 498 48.33 1.32 4.47
C SER A 498 47.28 1.03 3.36
N THR A 499 46.28 1.87 3.23
CA THR A 499 45.27 1.75 2.15
C THR A 499 45.83 2.14 0.76
N SER A 500 47.11 2.48 0.64
CA SER A 500 47.77 2.83 -0.66
C SER A 500 48.23 1.59 -1.44
N TRP A 501 48.08 0.38 -0.93
CA TRP A 501 48.62 -0.87 -1.52
C TRP A 501 47.54 -1.87 -1.94
N ARG A 502 46.25 -1.46 -2.07
CA ARG A 502 45.17 -2.27 -2.65
C ARG A 502 44.61 -1.64 -3.91
#